data_520190b29b10a657d788f17213bae732
#
_entry.id   520190b29b10a657d788f17213bae732
#
_cell.length_a   1.000
_cell.length_b   1.000
_cell.length_c   1.000
_cell.angle_alpha   90.00
_cell.angle_beta   90.00
_cell.angle_gamma   90.00
#
_symmetry.space_group_name_H-M   'P 1'
#
loop_
_entity.id
_entity.type
_entity.pdbx_description
1 polymer ?
#
loop_
_entity_poly.entity_id
_entity_poly.type
_entity_poly.pdbx_seq_one_letter_code
_entity_poly.pdbx_strand_id
1 'polypeptide(L)'
;MGTAAAASISNHFLKRKDSVSLVTYGDKLDFLPADTGDKQHYKILSRLASVAAGGSMPLQAVTNSLAPRISRGSPVFIISSLEGDGTTLPAIRNLSGNGHEVIVLSPSSIDLERLVSRIPRMSYEVLKLERQNRLTAVSGYGAKVIDWMPEVELSQALLGSRGT
;
A
#
# COMPACT_ATOMS: atom_id res chain seq x y z
N MET A 1 0.75 -4.79 10.33
CA MET A 1 1.36 -5.29 9.08
C MET A 1 1.64 -4.16 8.10
N GLY A 2 0.67 -3.39 7.65
CA GLY A 2 0.87 -2.30 6.69
C GLY A 2 1.92 -1.27 7.13
N THR A 3 1.93 -0.89 8.41
CA THR A 3 2.93 0.03 8.98
C THR A 3 4.35 -0.54 8.95
N ALA A 4 4.52 -1.83 9.20
CA ALA A 4 5.82 -2.50 9.11
C ALA A 4 6.33 -2.54 7.66
N ALA A 5 5.43 -2.80 6.69
CA ALA A 5 5.76 -2.76 5.27
C ALA A 5 6.19 -1.34 4.84
N ALA A 6 5.43 -0.31 5.25
CA ALA A 6 5.76 1.08 4.97
C ALA A 6 7.14 1.47 5.55
N ALA A 7 7.43 1.05 6.79
CA ALA A 7 8.72 1.28 7.42
C ALA A 7 9.87 0.62 6.65
N SER A 8 9.71 -0.65 6.24
CA SER A 8 10.71 -1.40 5.47
C SER A 8 10.98 -0.77 4.11
N ILE A 9 9.93 -0.43 3.36
CA ILE A 9 10.04 0.20 2.03
C ILE A 9 10.75 1.56 2.17
N SER A 10 10.30 2.38 3.12
CA SER A 10 10.89 3.70 3.35
C SER A 10 12.37 3.61 3.72
N ASN A 11 12.74 2.68 4.59
CA ASN A 11 14.13 2.44 4.97
C ASN A 11 14.99 2.00 3.77
N HIS A 12 14.46 1.15 2.90
CA HIS A 12 15.16 0.71 1.70
C HIS A 12 15.53 1.89 0.79
N PHE A 13 14.59 2.78 0.51
CA PHE A 13 14.83 3.94 -0.35
C PHE A 13 15.73 4.98 0.34
N LEU A 14 15.51 5.28 1.62
CA LEU A 14 16.35 6.23 2.37
C LEU A 14 17.80 5.79 2.47
N LYS A 15 18.09 4.48 2.61
CA LYS A 15 19.46 3.95 2.57
C LYS A 15 20.14 4.15 1.22
N ARG A 16 19.38 4.24 0.14
CA ARG A 16 19.85 4.55 -1.21
C ARG A 16 20.00 6.05 -1.46
N LYS A 17 19.75 6.88 -0.43
CA LYS A 17 19.73 8.34 -0.49
C LYS A 17 18.60 8.92 -1.36
N ASP A 18 17.57 8.12 -1.62
CA ASP A 18 16.36 8.61 -2.26
C ASP A 18 15.54 9.44 -1.27
N SER A 19 14.76 10.41 -1.78
CA SER A 19 13.83 11.17 -0.95
C SER A 19 12.50 10.41 -0.82
N VAL A 20 11.99 10.32 0.40
CA VAL A 20 10.77 9.59 0.70
C VAL A 20 9.77 10.50 1.40
N SER A 21 8.55 10.56 0.87
CA SER A 21 7.38 11.12 1.53
C SER A 21 6.51 10.01 2.11
N LEU A 22 5.72 10.32 3.13
CA LEU A 22 4.75 9.40 3.71
C LEU A 22 3.38 10.06 3.75
N VAL A 23 2.38 9.28 3.42
CA VAL A 23 0.97 9.65 3.63
C VAL A 23 0.32 8.57 4.47
N THR A 24 -0.32 8.98 5.54
CA THR A 24 -1.24 8.13 6.28
C THR A 24 -2.62 8.77 6.26
N TYR A 25 -3.66 7.96 6.11
CA TYR A 25 -5.03 8.45 6.03
C TYR A 25 -5.99 7.49 6.72
N GLY A 26 -7.07 8.04 7.20
CA GLY A 26 -8.14 7.35 7.90
C GLY A 26 -9.29 8.34 8.04
N ASP A 27 -9.52 8.87 9.24
CA ASP A 27 -10.43 10.00 9.44
C ASP A 27 -9.76 11.34 9.12
N LYS A 28 -8.43 11.37 9.16
CA LYS A 28 -7.61 12.53 8.82
C LYS A 28 -6.50 12.13 7.86
N LEU A 29 -6.11 13.08 7.02
CA LEU A 29 -4.95 12.96 6.16
C LEU A 29 -3.73 13.55 6.90
N ASP A 30 -2.68 12.75 7.05
CA ASP A 30 -1.38 13.21 7.52
C ASP A 30 -0.35 13.05 6.41
N PHE A 31 0.27 14.16 6.02
CA PHE A 31 1.26 14.20 4.95
C PHE A 31 2.62 14.62 5.50
N LEU A 32 3.59 13.75 5.39
CA LEU A 32 5.00 14.02 5.66
C LEU A 32 5.70 14.29 4.32
N PRO A 33 6.18 15.52 4.07
CA PRO A 33 6.88 15.86 2.83
C PRO A 33 8.13 15.02 2.60
N ALA A 34 8.54 14.91 1.34
CA ALA A 34 9.73 14.18 0.94
C ALA A 34 11.01 14.82 1.52
N ASP A 35 11.85 13.99 2.11
CA ASP A 35 13.16 14.36 2.66
C ASP A 35 14.05 13.11 2.63
N THR A 36 15.33 13.24 2.95
CA THR A 36 16.34 12.19 2.90
C THR A 36 16.97 11.94 4.27
N GLY A 37 17.68 10.81 4.39
CA GLY A 37 18.53 10.49 5.52
C GLY A 37 17.81 10.07 6.79
N ASP A 38 18.59 9.94 7.88
CA ASP A 38 18.13 9.35 9.14
C ASP A 38 17.04 10.16 9.83
N LYS A 39 17.08 11.49 9.73
CA LYS A 39 16.03 12.34 10.29
C LYS A 39 14.67 12.05 9.67
N GLN A 40 14.62 11.83 8.36
CA GLN A 40 13.39 11.48 7.68
C GLN A 40 12.92 10.09 8.10
N HIS A 41 13.84 9.14 8.25
CA HIS A 41 13.53 7.79 8.76
C HIS A 41 12.85 7.84 10.13
N TYR A 42 13.41 8.63 11.07
CA TYR A 42 12.80 8.82 12.39
C TYR A 42 11.41 9.44 12.33
N LYS A 43 11.21 10.46 11.49
CA LYS A 43 9.90 11.09 11.30
C LYS A 43 8.88 10.06 10.78
N ILE A 44 9.26 9.25 9.80
CA ILE A 44 8.41 8.19 9.22
C ILE A 44 8.03 7.17 10.30
N LEU A 45 9.00 6.64 11.04
CA LEU A 45 8.73 5.67 12.11
C LEU A 45 7.80 6.23 13.18
N SER A 46 8.02 7.47 13.59
CA SER A 46 7.16 8.15 14.57
C SER A 46 5.72 8.29 14.09
N ARG A 47 5.52 8.65 12.80
CA ARG A 47 4.18 8.74 12.21
C ARG A 47 3.50 7.38 12.11
N LEU A 48 4.23 6.37 11.64
CA LEU A 48 3.71 5.00 11.52
C LEU A 48 3.35 4.39 12.87
N ALA A 49 4.07 4.73 13.94
CA ALA A 49 3.77 4.28 15.30
C ALA A 49 2.46 4.88 15.85
N SER A 50 2.02 6.03 15.34
CA SER A 50 0.78 6.70 15.74
C SER A 50 -0.43 6.34 14.87
N VAL A 51 -0.25 5.53 13.82
CA VAL A 51 -1.35 5.13 12.94
C VAL A 51 -2.30 4.19 13.66
N ALA A 52 -3.57 4.60 13.75
CA ALA A 52 -4.65 3.72 14.16
C ALA A 52 -5.31 3.07 12.95
N ALA A 53 -5.79 1.84 13.12
CA ALA A 53 -6.59 1.19 12.09
C ALA A 53 -7.99 1.83 12.06
N GLY A 54 -8.51 2.05 10.86
CA GLY A 54 -9.85 2.60 10.63
C GLY A 54 -9.84 3.91 9.86
N GLY A 55 -11.03 4.48 9.71
CA GLY A 55 -11.27 5.70 8.95
C GLY A 55 -12.07 5.47 7.69
N SER A 56 -12.68 6.54 7.20
CA SER A 56 -13.63 6.48 6.07
C SER A 56 -13.19 7.32 4.87
N MET A 57 -12.00 7.92 4.91
CA MET A 57 -11.52 8.77 3.83
C MET A 57 -11.23 7.94 2.58
N PRO A 58 -11.89 8.24 1.43
CA PRO A 58 -11.66 7.51 0.19
C PRO A 58 -10.25 7.75 -0.36
N LEU A 59 -9.60 6.71 -0.89
CA LEU A 59 -8.27 6.82 -1.50
C LEU A 59 -8.24 7.82 -2.65
N GLN A 60 -9.32 7.93 -3.42
CA GLN A 60 -9.42 8.91 -4.50
C GLN A 60 -9.33 10.36 -4.00
N ALA A 61 -9.94 10.67 -2.86
CA ALA A 61 -9.83 12.00 -2.26
C ALA A 61 -8.40 12.30 -1.82
N VAL A 62 -7.73 11.30 -1.24
CA VAL A 62 -6.30 11.37 -0.86
C VAL A 62 -5.44 11.64 -2.07
N THR A 63 -5.55 10.83 -3.12
CA THR A 63 -4.72 10.97 -4.34
C THR A 63 -4.97 12.29 -5.05
N ASN A 64 -6.21 12.76 -5.13
CA ASN A 64 -6.53 14.06 -5.73
C ASN A 64 -5.88 15.23 -4.97
N SER A 65 -5.88 15.18 -3.64
CA SER A 65 -5.27 16.24 -2.82
C SER A 65 -3.74 16.22 -2.86
N LEU A 66 -3.14 15.08 -3.17
CA LEU A 66 -1.68 14.90 -3.19
C LEU A 66 -1.07 15.01 -4.58
N ALA A 67 -1.85 14.84 -5.65
CA ALA A 67 -1.34 14.89 -7.02
C ALA A 67 -0.41 16.07 -7.32
N PRO A 68 -0.68 17.31 -6.85
CA PRO A 68 0.22 18.45 -7.05
C PRO A 68 1.54 18.37 -6.28
N ARG A 69 1.61 17.50 -5.28
CA ARG A 69 2.76 17.38 -4.35
C ARG A 69 3.67 16.20 -4.68
N ILE A 70 3.23 15.31 -5.56
CA ILE A 70 4.00 14.15 -5.98
C ILE A 70 4.81 14.55 -7.22
N SER A 71 6.13 14.41 -7.14
CA SER A 71 7.01 14.68 -8.28
C SER A 71 6.72 13.70 -9.42
N ARG A 72 6.65 14.21 -10.66
CA ARG A 72 6.39 13.37 -11.84
C ARG A 72 7.41 12.23 -11.94
N GLY A 73 6.93 11.05 -12.30
CA GLY A 73 7.78 9.86 -12.43
C GLY A 73 8.19 9.22 -11.10
N SER A 74 7.79 9.77 -9.96
CA SER A 74 8.04 9.11 -8.67
C SER A 74 7.19 7.85 -8.55
N PRO A 75 7.76 6.74 -8.06
CA PRO A 75 6.98 5.56 -7.73
C PRO A 75 6.08 5.85 -6.52
N VAL A 76 4.84 5.37 -6.60
CA VAL A 76 3.84 5.50 -5.54
C VAL A 76 3.50 4.12 -5.00
N PHE A 77 3.83 3.89 -3.73
CA PHE A 77 3.47 2.65 -3.04
C PHE A 77 2.15 2.85 -2.30
N ILE A 78 1.16 2.03 -2.63
CA ILE A 78 -0.12 1.97 -1.91
C ILE A 78 -0.13 0.68 -1.09
N ILE A 79 -0.23 0.82 0.22
CA ILE A 79 -0.29 -0.33 1.14
C ILE A 79 -1.71 -0.42 1.66
N SER A 80 -2.46 -1.40 1.17
CA SER A 80 -3.89 -1.56 1.47
C SER A 80 -4.33 -3.01 1.31
N SER A 81 -5.28 -3.45 2.15
CA SER A 81 -5.97 -4.73 1.94
C SER A 81 -6.89 -4.72 0.70
N LEU A 82 -7.14 -3.55 0.13
CA LEU A 82 -8.08 -3.34 -0.98
C LEU A 82 -9.54 -3.66 -0.65
N GLU A 83 -9.88 -3.69 0.63
CA GLU A 83 -11.21 -4.00 1.11
C GLU A 83 -11.97 -2.71 1.45
N GLY A 84 -13.26 -2.70 1.15
CA GLY A 84 -14.18 -1.64 1.61
C GLY A 84 -14.10 -0.29 0.89
N ASP A 85 -13.06 0.00 0.11
CA ASP A 85 -12.94 1.28 -0.61
C ASP A 85 -13.16 1.11 -2.12
N GLY A 86 -14.38 1.39 -2.59
CA GLY A 86 -14.74 1.37 -4.00
C GLY A 86 -14.01 2.41 -4.86
N THR A 87 -13.26 3.34 -4.24
CA THR A 87 -12.53 4.40 -4.96
C THR A 87 -11.07 4.04 -5.26
N THR A 88 -10.62 2.87 -4.85
CA THR A 88 -9.24 2.42 -5.06
C THR A 88 -8.88 2.34 -6.55
N LEU A 89 -9.72 1.74 -7.38
CA LEU A 89 -9.46 1.62 -8.83
C LEU A 89 -9.41 2.99 -9.54
N PRO A 90 -10.36 3.91 -9.35
CA PRO A 90 -10.26 5.28 -9.86
C PRO A 90 -9.00 6.01 -9.40
N ALA A 91 -8.60 5.86 -8.14
CA ALA A 91 -7.39 6.47 -7.60
C ALA A 91 -6.12 5.97 -8.30
N ILE A 92 -5.98 4.66 -8.48
CA ILE A 92 -4.87 4.03 -9.19
C ILE A 92 -4.81 4.52 -10.65
N ARG A 93 -5.95 4.50 -11.34
CA ARG A 93 -6.05 4.99 -12.72
C ARG A 93 -5.60 6.44 -12.84
N ASN A 94 -5.98 7.28 -11.90
CA ASN A 94 -5.57 8.69 -11.88
C ASN A 94 -4.06 8.83 -11.72
N LEU A 95 -3.45 8.12 -10.76
CA LEU A 95 -2.00 8.15 -10.53
C LEU A 95 -1.23 7.63 -11.76
N SER A 96 -1.62 6.48 -12.32
CA SER A 96 -1.00 5.92 -13.52
C SER A 96 -1.16 6.83 -14.73
N GLY A 97 -2.34 7.45 -14.90
CA GLY A 97 -2.61 8.41 -15.97
C GLY A 97 -1.79 9.70 -15.87
N ASN A 98 -1.36 10.06 -14.66
CA ASN A 98 -0.44 11.18 -14.41
C ASN A 98 1.05 10.80 -14.56
N GLY A 99 1.35 9.56 -15.00
CA GLY A 99 2.70 9.08 -15.28
C GLY A 99 3.46 8.59 -14.04
N HIS A 100 2.76 8.24 -12.96
CA HIS A 100 3.38 7.60 -11.81
C HIS A 100 3.41 6.08 -11.96
N GLU A 101 4.51 5.47 -11.58
CA GLU A 101 4.57 4.02 -11.38
C GLU A 101 3.84 3.69 -10.09
N VAL A 102 2.70 2.99 -10.17
CA VAL A 102 1.91 2.62 -9.01
C VAL A 102 2.20 1.17 -8.62
N ILE A 103 2.59 0.98 -7.38
CA ILE A 103 2.88 -0.33 -6.80
C ILE A 103 1.94 -0.53 -5.63
N VAL A 104 1.06 -1.53 -5.73
CA VAL A 104 0.10 -1.87 -4.68
C VAL A 104 0.62 -3.07 -3.91
N LEU A 105 0.95 -2.86 -2.64
CA LEU A 105 1.27 -3.94 -1.71
C LEU A 105 0.01 -4.26 -0.91
N SER A 106 -0.56 -5.44 -1.13
CA SER A 106 -1.76 -5.88 -0.46
C SER A 106 -1.44 -7.00 0.56
N PRO A 107 -1.42 -6.68 1.86
CA PRO A 107 -1.30 -7.71 2.89
C PRO A 107 -2.53 -8.62 2.88
N SER A 108 -2.34 -9.94 2.91
CA SER A 108 -3.44 -10.89 2.98
C SER A 108 -4.03 -10.92 4.39
N SER A 109 -5.23 -10.36 4.56
CA SER A 109 -6.00 -10.44 5.81
C SER A 109 -6.66 -11.81 5.98
N ILE A 110 -7.04 -12.47 4.87
CA ILE A 110 -7.78 -13.72 4.85
C ILE A 110 -6.98 -14.87 5.49
N ASP A 111 -5.68 -14.92 5.20
CA ASP A 111 -4.81 -15.95 5.77
C ASP A 111 -4.58 -15.74 7.26
N LEU A 112 -4.50 -14.48 7.72
CA LEU A 112 -4.46 -14.14 9.13
C LEU A 112 -5.75 -14.52 9.86
N GLU A 113 -6.90 -14.22 9.29
CA GLU A 113 -8.20 -14.57 9.86
C GLU A 113 -8.39 -16.09 9.93
N ARG A 114 -7.88 -16.83 8.95
CA ARG A 114 -7.91 -18.29 8.99
C ARG A 114 -7.11 -18.88 10.15
N LEU A 115 -5.99 -18.25 10.51
CA LEU A 115 -5.16 -18.67 11.64
C LEU A 115 -5.81 -18.38 12.99
N VAL A 116 -6.60 -17.30 13.07
CA VAL A 116 -7.23 -16.82 14.31
C VAL A 116 -8.67 -17.27 14.47
N SER A 117 -9.41 -17.38 13.38
CA SER A 117 -10.83 -17.70 13.35
C SER A 117 -11.08 -18.95 12.52
N ARG A 118 -11.92 -19.88 13.03
CA ARG A 118 -12.34 -21.08 12.27
C ARG A 118 -13.32 -20.69 11.16
N ILE A 119 -12.83 -20.08 10.08
CA ILE A 119 -13.66 -19.77 8.91
C ILE A 119 -14.02 -21.09 8.22
N PRO A 120 -15.31 -21.35 7.91
CA PRO A 120 -15.70 -22.50 7.11
C PRO A 120 -14.98 -22.52 5.76
N ARG A 121 -14.58 -23.71 5.30
CA ARG A 121 -13.79 -23.85 4.06
C ARG A 121 -14.44 -23.17 2.84
N MET A 122 -15.76 -23.28 2.68
CA MET A 122 -16.46 -22.64 1.56
C MET A 122 -16.39 -21.11 1.62
N SER A 123 -16.54 -20.53 2.80
CA SER A 123 -16.43 -19.07 2.98
C SER A 123 -15.00 -18.58 2.67
N TYR A 124 -13.99 -19.35 3.05
CA TYR A 124 -12.60 -19.06 2.73
C TYR A 124 -12.34 -19.05 1.22
N GLU A 125 -12.83 -20.03 0.47
CA GLU A 125 -12.67 -20.09 -0.99
C GLU A 125 -13.35 -18.90 -1.69
N VAL A 126 -14.52 -18.49 -1.23
CA VAL A 126 -15.22 -17.31 -1.76
C VAL A 126 -14.41 -16.03 -1.52
N LEU A 127 -13.96 -15.81 -0.28
CA LEU A 127 -13.15 -14.64 0.07
C LEU A 127 -11.85 -14.61 -0.73
N LYS A 128 -11.21 -15.74 -0.94
CA LYS A 128 -9.99 -15.85 -1.75
C LYS A 128 -10.25 -15.49 -3.21
N LEU A 129 -11.35 -15.94 -3.78
CA LEU A 129 -11.75 -15.60 -5.16
C LEU A 129 -12.03 -14.10 -5.30
N GLU A 130 -12.76 -13.51 -4.37
CA GLU A 130 -13.04 -12.07 -4.35
C GLU A 130 -11.75 -11.26 -4.25
N ARG A 131 -10.80 -11.70 -3.40
CA ARG A 131 -9.49 -11.07 -3.30
C ARG A 131 -8.74 -11.15 -4.62
N GLN A 132 -8.66 -12.32 -5.25
CA GLN A 132 -8.00 -12.49 -6.55
C GLN A 132 -8.60 -11.58 -7.62
N ASN A 133 -9.92 -11.47 -7.66
CA ASN A 133 -10.60 -10.58 -8.60
C ASN A 133 -10.21 -9.11 -8.36
N ARG A 134 -10.12 -8.67 -7.10
CA ARG A 134 -9.68 -7.31 -6.77
C ARG A 134 -8.23 -7.07 -7.20
N LEU A 135 -7.31 -7.98 -6.91
CA LEU A 135 -5.90 -7.87 -7.31
C LEU A 135 -5.76 -7.81 -8.83
N THR A 136 -6.49 -8.66 -9.55
CA THR A 136 -6.52 -8.66 -11.03
C THR A 136 -7.06 -7.35 -11.58
N ALA A 137 -8.14 -6.82 -11.00
CA ALA A 137 -8.69 -5.54 -11.41
C ALA A 137 -7.66 -4.40 -11.24
N VAL A 138 -6.96 -4.36 -10.11
CA VAL A 138 -5.91 -3.37 -9.84
C VAL A 138 -4.78 -3.45 -10.86
N SER A 139 -4.32 -4.65 -11.20
CA SER A 139 -3.31 -4.86 -12.25
C SER A 139 -3.80 -4.37 -13.62
N GLY A 140 -5.07 -4.58 -13.94
CA GLY A 140 -5.68 -4.13 -15.19
C GLY A 140 -5.68 -2.60 -15.37
N TYR A 141 -5.55 -1.83 -14.28
CA TYR A 141 -5.42 -0.38 -14.30
C TYR A 141 -3.96 0.13 -14.33
N GLY A 142 -3.00 -0.76 -14.59
CA GLY A 142 -1.59 -0.41 -14.78
C GLY A 142 -0.77 -0.33 -13.50
N ALA A 143 -1.29 -0.82 -12.37
CA ALA A 143 -0.50 -0.95 -11.15
C ALA A 143 0.23 -2.30 -11.11
N LYS A 144 1.44 -2.30 -10.57
CA LYS A 144 2.11 -3.53 -10.14
C LYS A 144 1.51 -3.97 -8.82
N VAL A 145 1.04 -5.21 -8.74
CA VAL A 145 0.41 -5.74 -7.52
C VAL A 145 1.31 -6.77 -6.87
N ILE A 146 1.53 -6.58 -5.58
CA ILE A 146 2.27 -7.51 -4.73
C ILE A 146 1.28 -8.05 -3.70
N ASP A 147 0.85 -9.29 -3.90
CA ASP A 147 0.07 -10.03 -2.91
C ASP A 147 1.04 -10.53 -1.82
N TRP A 148 0.98 -9.89 -0.66
CA TRP A 148 1.93 -10.18 0.41
C TRP A 148 1.31 -11.03 1.49
N MET A 149 1.85 -12.22 1.64
CA MET A 149 1.54 -13.10 2.77
C MET A 149 2.42 -12.72 3.97
N PRO A 150 1.83 -12.61 5.17
CA PRO A 150 2.57 -12.21 6.39
C PRO A 150 3.77 -13.09 6.74
N GLU A 151 3.73 -14.33 6.30
CA GLU A 151 4.75 -15.37 6.56
C GLU A 151 5.99 -15.22 5.67
N VAL A 152 5.87 -14.44 4.59
CA VAL A 152 6.96 -14.20 3.62
C VAL A 152 7.64 -12.88 3.95
N GLU A 153 8.97 -12.89 4.04
CA GLU A 153 9.71 -11.65 4.18
C GLU A 153 9.40 -10.68 3.04
N LEU A 154 9.13 -9.41 3.37
CA LEU A 154 8.78 -8.39 2.38
C LEU A 154 9.84 -8.22 1.28
N SER A 155 11.12 -8.41 1.62
CA SER A 155 12.23 -8.43 0.68
C SER A 155 12.06 -9.47 -0.43
N GLN A 156 11.59 -10.66 -0.08
CA GLN A 156 11.33 -11.75 -1.03
C GLN A 156 10.10 -11.45 -1.89
N ALA A 157 9.04 -10.89 -1.30
CA ALA A 157 7.83 -10.50 -2.02
C ALA A 157 8.13 -9.40 -3.06
N LEU A 158 8.99 -8.44 -2.73
CA LEU A 158 9.42 -7.37 -3.64
C LEU A 158 10.31 -7.87 -4.78
N LEU A 159 11.11 -8.92 -4.54
CA LEU A 159 11.98 -9.53 -5.57
C LEU A 159 11.17 -10.41 -6.54
N GLY A 160 10.18 -11.14 -6.05
CA GLY A 160 9.30 -11.99 -6.86
C GLY A 160 8.46 -11.20 -7.88
N SER A 161 8.19 -9.92 -7.64
CA SER A 161 7.42 -9.04 -8.53
C SER A 161 8.22 -8.48 -9.70
N ARG A 162 9.53 -8.71 -9.79
CA ARG A 162 10.39 -8.23 -10.88
C ARG A 162 10.44 -9.16 -12.10
N GLY A 163 9.75 -10.30 -12.06
CA GLY A 163 9.87 -11.38 -13.03
C GLY A 163 8.66 -11.68 -13.91
N THR A 164 7.64 -10.79 -13.95
CA THR A 164 6.48 -10.95 -14.84
C THR A 164 6.22 -9.70 -15.65
#